data_952ebdc57a1aad4fbf6052b326c2e83a
#
_entry.id   952ebdc57a1aad4fbf6052b326c2e83a
#
_cell.length_a   1.000
_cell.length_b   1.000
_cell.length_c   1.000
_cell.angle_alpha   90.00
_cell.angle_beta   90.00
_cell.angle_gamma   90.00
#
_symmetry.space_group_name_H-M   'P 1'
#
loop_
_entity.id
_entity.type
_entity.pdbx_description
1 polymer ?
#
loop_
_entity_poly.entity_id
_entity_poly.type
_entity_poly.pdbx_seq_one_letter_code
_entity_poly.pdbx_strand_id
1 'polypeptide(L)'
;KIMTSIIAFDLIKSGDLKLDEKFIISEKAWRLSTAGYSSMFVMVGDEVSVENLLKGIIIASGNDACLAIAEGIAGSEENFAEIMNEKASELGMTNTNFANSSGINDPDNYSTVRDIAMMSQYLIKNHPEYYELFKETKFTWDRTGGDPITQGNRNPLLYKNIGVDGIKTGYLNSEKYSLASSIKRGNRRLIAVGSGFKTKNSRSKQSRKLLIWGLSNFKTIRISEKNKPFTELSVWQGKKNKVLVHLNRDVYKSIHKKDKKHLKIKINYEGPIQAPIQKGDILGSVNIYIKDEKVNTFDLVSSENIKKQNIIARILGSINFLIWGDV
;
A
#
# COMPACT_ATOMS: atom_id res chain seq x y z
N LYS A 1 -13.41 -1.98 8.39
CA LYS A 1 -12.74 -1.07 9.35
C LYS A 1 -11.44 -0.46 8.82
N ILE A 2 -10.62 -1.21 8.07
CA ILE A 2 -9.45 -0.63 7.40
C ILE A 2 -9.92 0.38 6.34
N MET A 3 -10.90 0.03 5.51
CA MET A 3 -11.45 0.93 4.50
C MET A 3 -12.12 2.15 5.13
N THR A 4 -12.89 1.96 6.19
CA THR A 4 -13.51 3.05 6.97
C THR A 4 -12.49 4.06 7.46
N SER A 5 -11.36 3.56 8.00
CA SER A 5 -10.25 4.42 8.42
C SER A 5 -9.58 5.12 7.24
N ILE A 6 -9.40 4.44 6.10
CA ILE A 6 -8.78 5.01 4.89
C ILE A 6 -9.61 6.19 4.37
N ILE A 7 -10.94 6.04 4.27
CA ILE A 7 -11.82 7.11 3.79
C ILE A 7 -11.72 8.34 4.72
N ALA A 8 -11.78 8.14 6.03
CA ALA A 8 -11.61 9.24 6.97
C ALA A 8 -10.22 9.91 6.81
N PHE A 9 -9.14 9.12 6.64
CA PHE A 9 -7.79 9.67 6.43
C PHE A 9 -7.63 10.37 5.08
N ASP A 10 -8.27 9.88 4.02
CA ASP A 10 -8.28 10.55 2.72
C ASP A 10 -8.92 11.95 2.86
N LEU A 11 -10.07 12.06 3.54
CA LEU A 11 -10.77 13.32 3.80
C LEU A 11 -9.99 14.25 4.73
N ILE A 12 -9.32 13.72 5.76
CA ILE A 12 -8.47 14.55 6.63
C ILE A 12 -7.28 15.09 5.83
N LYS A 13 -6.70 14.29 4.96
CA LYS A 13 -5.56 14.69 4.11
C LYS A 13 -5.93 15.72 3.05
N SER A 14 -7.15 15.69 2.52
CA SER A 14 -7.68 16.71 1.59
C SER A 14 -8.11 18.00 2.31
N GLY A 15 -8.34 17.94 3.63
CA GLY A 15 -8.83 19.07 4.44
C GLY A 15 -10.33 19.14 4.56
N ASP A 16 -11.05 18.15 4.03
CA ASP A 16 -12.52 18.07 4.06
C ASP A 16 -13.06 17.54 5.40
N LEU A 17 -12.19 16.97 6.24
CA LEU A 17 -12.49 16.49 7.59
C LEU A 17 -11.34 16.88 8.53
N LYS A 18 -11.65 17.13 9.81
CA LYS A 18 -10.63 17.40 10.84
C LYS A 18 -10.68 16.36 11.95
N LEU A 19 -9.53 16.10 12.57
CA LEU A 19 -9.43 15.16 13.69
C LEU A 19 -10.22 15.60 14.93
N ASP A 20 -10.30 16.90 15.18
CA ASP A 20 -11.03 17.52 16.29
C ASP A 20 -12.51 17.76 15.99
N GLU A 21 -12.93 17.60 14.73
CA GLU A 21 -14.33 17.65 14.35
C GLU A 21 -15.14 16.60 15.10
N LYS A 22 -16.36 16.93 15.53
CA LYS A 22 -17.18 16.05 16.34
C LYS A 22 -18.41 15.60 15.58
N PHE A 23 -18.71 14.32 15.72
CA PHE A 23 -19.94 13.72 15.21
C PHE A 23 -20.87 13.37 16.36
N ILE A 24 -22.16 13.64 16.16
CA ILE A 24 -23.22 13.30 17.13
C ILE A 24 -23.54 11.82 16.98
N ILE A 25 -23.53 11.10 18.09
CA ILE A 25 -23.84 9.67 18.11
C ILE A 25 -25.34 9.44 17.98
N SER A 26 -25.74 8.78 16.90
CA SER A 26 -27.11 8.37 16.64
C SER A 26 -27.56 7.25 17.57
N GLU A 27 -28.87 7.06 17.69
CA GLU A 27 -29.46 5.91 18.39
C GLU A 27 -29.05 4.59 17.69
N LYS A 28 -28.94 4.59 16.36
CA LYS A 28 -28.50 3.41 15.58
C LYS A 28 -27.07 3.01 15.95
N ALA A 29 -26.13 3.97 16.03
CA ALA A 29 -24.75 3.74 16.46
C ALA A 29 -24.66 3.25 17.92
N TRP A 30 -25.41 3.92 18.83
CA TRP A 30 -25.47 3.50 20.22
C TRP A 30 -26.01 2.08 20.40
N ARG A 31 -27.04 1.68 19.67
CA ARG A 31 -27.59 0.31 19.71
C ARG A 31 -26.53 -0.75 19.41
N LEU A 32 -25.55 -0.47 18.55
CA LEU A 32 -24.40 -1.37 18.31
C LEU A 32 -23.50 -1.50 19.55
N SER A 33 -23.44 -0.49 20.42
CA SER A 33 -22.71 -0.56 21.69
C SER A 33 -23.29 -1.58 22.66
N THR A 34 -24.58 -1.84 22.59
CA THR A 34 -25.32 -2.73 23.51
C THR A 34 -25.61 -4.11 22.90
N ALA A 35 -25.42 -4.29 21.61
CA ALA A 35 -25.79 -5.51 20.87
C ALA A 35 -24.78 -6.69 21.01
N GLY A 36 -23.82 -6.61 21.93
CA GLY A 36 -22.81 -7.67 22.14
C GLY A 36 -21.68 -7.70 21.11
N TYR A 37 -21.65 -6.76 20.19
CA TYR A 37 -20.54 -6.58 19.26
C TYR A 37 -19.32 -5.91 19.90
N SER A 38 -18.20 -5.88 19.16
CA SER A 38 -17.07 -5.04 19.55
C SER A 38 -17.46 -3.56 19.49
N SER A 39 -17.27 -2.86 20.58
CA SER A 39 -17.75 -1.48 20.76
C SER A 39 -16.69 -0.63 21.45
N MET A 40 -16.65 0.67 21.20
CA MET A 40 -15.97 1.63 22.07
C MET A 40 -16.88 2.15 23.18
N PHE A 41 -18.18 1.81 23.14
CA PHE A 41 -19.21 2.20 24.13
C PHE A 41 -19.58 3.68 24.09
N VAL A 42 -19.88 4.19 22.90
CA VAL A 42 -20.46 5.52 22.71
C VAL A 42 -21.89 5.57 23.27
N MET A 43 -22.31 6.75 23.72
CA MET A 43 -23.67 7.00 24.22
C MET A 43 -24.45 7.83 23.22
N VAL A 44 -25.77 7.63 23.15
CA VAL A 44 -26.66 8.41 22.27
C VAL A 44 -26.56 9.90 22.57
N GLY A 45 -26.41 10.71 21.55
CA GLY A 45 -26.31 12.17 21.67
C GLY A 45 -24.93 12.70 22.08
N ASP A 46 -23.95 11.81 22.37
CA ASP A 46 -22.57 12.26 22.59
C ASP A 46 -21.99 12.93 21.34
N GLU A 47 -21.22 13.98 21.56
CA GLU A 47 -20.36 14.58 20.54
C GLU A 47 -18.94 14.00 20.64
N VAL A 48 -18.60 13.10 19.73
CA VAL A 48 -17.33 12.38 19.75
C VAL A 48 -16.42 12.84 18.61
N SER A 49 -15.18 13.21 18.94
CA SER A 49 -14.22 13.63 17.92
C SER A 49 -13.86 12.50 16.95
N VAL A 50 -13.60 12.86 15.70
CA VAL A 50 -13.14 11.94 14.66
C VAL A 50 -11.90 11.17 15.12
N GLU A 51 -10.96 11.82 15.81
CA GLU A 51 -9.79 11.17 16.40
C GLU A 51 -10.16 10.03 17.35
N ASN A 52 -11.08 10.27 18.27
CA ASN A 52 -11.53 9.27 19.24
C ASN A 52 -12.31 8.14 18.57
N LEU A 53 -13.14 8.45 17.57
CA LEU A 53 -13.85 7.44 16.79
C LEU A 53 -12.83 6.54 16.03
N LEU A 54 -11.81 7.12 15.40
CA LEU A 54 -10.76 6.37 14.72
C LEU A 54 -9.97 5.49 15.68
N LYS A 55 -9.60 5.97 16.88
CA LYS A 55 -8.98 5.15 17.92
C LYS A 55 -9.90 4.01 18.37
N GLY A 56 -11.19 4.29 18.52
CA GLY A 56 -12.22 3.30 18.81
C GLY A 56 -12.31 2.21 17.72
N ILE A 57 -12.30 2.58 16.45
CA ILE A 57 -12.31 1.66 15.30
C ILE A 57 -11.05 0.79 15.28
N ILE A 58 -9.88 1.40 15.40
CA ILE A 58 -8.59 0.75 15.19
C ILE A 58 -8.25 -0.15 16.37
N ILE A 59 -8.36 0.36 17.60
CA ILE A 59 -7.87 -0.30 18.82
C ILE A 59 -8.98 -1.18 19.44
N ALA A 60 -10.13 -0.58 19.78
CA ALA A 60 -11.24 -1.30 20.38
C ALA A 60 -12.03 -2.14 19.36
N SER A 61 -11.85 -1.87 18.07
CA SER A 61 -12.61 -2.51 16.98
C SER A 61 -14.11 -2.17 17.03
N GLY A 62 -14.47 -0.97 17.50
CA GLY A 62 -15.84 -0.51 17.69
C GLY A 62 -16.66 -0.52 16.41
N ASN A 63 -17.78 -1.23 16.39
CA ASN A 63 -18.74 -1.19 15.30
C ASN A 63 -19.59 0.07 15.39
N ASP A 64 -19.90 0.49 16.61
CA ASP A 64 -20.56 1.76 16.96
C ASP A 64 -19.77 2.97 16.40
N ALA A 65 -18.47 2.99 16.63
CA ALA A 65 -17.59 4.03 16.10
C ALA A 65 -17.52 4.03 14.55
N CYS A 66 -17.59 2.84 13.90
CA CYS A 66 -17.65 2.76 12.45
C CYS A 66 -18.92 3.40 11.89
N LEU A 67 -20.06 3.09 12.51
CA LEU A 67 -21.33 3.66 12.10
C LEU A 67 -21.37 5.16 12.34
N ALA A 68 -20.87 5.65 13.49
CA ALA A 68 -20.78 7.09 13.77
C ALA A 68 -19.91 7.83 12.72
N ILE A 69 -18.78 7.27 12.32
CA ILE A 69 -17.96 7.83 11.22
C ILE A 69 -18.73 7.81 9.88
N ALA A 70 -19.43 6.72 9.58
CA ALA A 70 -20.18 6.60 8.34
C ALA A 70 -21.31 7.63 8.25
N GLU A 71 -22.10 7.76 9.31
CA GLU A 71 -23.20 8.75 9.39
C GLU A 71 -22.65 10.18 9.35
N GLY A 72 -21.57 10.47 10.07
CA GLY A 72 -20.96 11.79 10.11
C GLY A 72 -20.36 12.23 8.77
N ILE A 73 -19.76 11.32 8.00
CA ILE A 73 -19.16 11.63 6.71
C ILE A 73 -20.19 11.64 5.58
N ALA A 74 -21.10 10.66 5.53
CA ALA A 74 -21.96 10.41 4.38
C ALA A 74 -23.46 10.56 4.67
N GLY A 75 -23.83 10.92 5.90
CA GLY A 75 -25.21 11.06 6.34
C GLY A 75 -25.93 9.72 6.59
N SER A 76 -25.45 8.61 6.02
CA SER A 76 -25.94 7.26 6.27
C SER A 76 -24.86 6.19 6.07
N GLU A 77 -25.09 5.00 6.65
CA GLU A 77 -24.17 3.87 6.44
C GLU A 77 -24.21 3.34 5.01
N GLU A 78 -25.37 3.41 4.38
CA GLU A 78 -25.60 2.99 3.01
C GLU A 78 -24.79 3.86 2.03
N ASN A 79 -24.88 5.18 2.11
CA ASN A 79 -24.08 6.12 1.31
C ASN A 79 -22.57 5.93 1.57
N PHE A 80 -22.20 5.67 2.82
CA PHE A 80 -20.79 5.41 3.16
C PHE A 80 -20.30 4.10 2.56
N ALA A 81 -21.14 3.07 2.47
CA ALA A 81 -20.79 1.82 1.80
C ALA A 81 -20.56 2.02 0.29
N GLU A 82 -21.31 2.91 -0.36
CA GLU A 82 -21.05 3.30 -1.75
C GLU A 82 -19.67 3.93 -1.90
N ILE A 83 -19.31 4.90 -1.05
CA ILE A 83 -17.97 5.51 -1.03
C ILE A 83 -16.87 4.46 -0.80
N MET A 84 -17.12 3.48 0.09
CA MET A 84 -16.18 2.37 0.30
C MET A 84 -15.98 1.52 -0.95
N ASN A 85 -17.04 1.27 -1.73
CA ASN A 85 -16.99 0.49 -2.96
C ASN A 85 -16.33 1.26 -4.10
N GLU A 86 -16.57 2.55 -4.22
CA GLU A 86 -15.84 3.43 -5.15
C GLU A 86 -14.34 3.40 -4.86
N LYS A 87 -13.94 3.56 -3.59
CA LYS A 87 -12.54 3.45 -3.17
C LYS A 87 -11.96 2.06 -3.44
N ALA A 88 -12.71 1.00 -3.22
CA ALA A 88 -12.28 -0.36 -3.55
C ALA A 88 -12.00 -0.51 -5.06
N SER A 89 -12.86 0.06 -5.90
CA SER A 89 -12.67 0.08 -7.36
C SER A 89 -11.41 0.86 -7.76
N GLU A 90 -11.19 2.06 -7.19
CA GLU A 90 -9.98 2.85 -7.42
C GLU A 90 -8.70 2.08 -7.06
N LEU A 91 -8.75 1.29 -5.99
CA LEU A 91 -7.64 0.47 -5.54
C LEU A 91 -7.46 -0.83 -6.35
N GLY A 92 -8.37 -1.14 -7.26
CA GLY A 92 -8.36 -2.37 -8.04
C GLY A 92 -8.75 -3.61 -7.23
N MET A 93 -9.55 -3.46 -6.18
CA MET A 93 -10.05 -4.55 -5.32
C MET A 93 -11.27 -5.22 -6.00
N THR A 94 -11.04 -5.91 -7.09
CA THR A 94 -12.09 -6.44 -7.99
C THR A 94 -12.94 -7.57 -7.38
N ASN A 95 -12.54 -8.12 -6.24
CA ASN A 95 -13.25 -9.21 -5.54
C ASN A 95 -13.68 -8.76 -4.14
N THR A 96 -14.09 -7.50 -4.01
CA THR A 96 -14.52 -6.91 -2.75
C THR A 96 -15.80 -6.13 -2.94
N ASN A 97 -16.74 -6.31 -2.02
CA ASN A 97 -17.91 -5.47 -1.87
C ASN A 97 -18.14 -5.16 -0.39
N PHE A 98 -18.42 -3.91 -0.09
CA PHE A 98 -18.76 -3.44 1.25
C PHE A 98 -20.27 -3.16 1.32
N ALA A 99 -20.96 -3.84 2.22
CA ALA A 99 -22.38 -3.60 2.50
C ALA A 99 -22.59 -2.75 3.76
N ASN A 100 -21.55 -2.58 4.59
CA ASN A 100 -21.60 -1.74 5.79
C ASN A 100 -20.19 -1.23 6.18
N SER A 101 -20.16 -0.27 7.07
CA SER A 101 -18.94 0.42 7.54
C SER A 101 -18.02 -0.43 8.42
N SER A 102 -18.57 -1.44 9.09
CA SER A 102 -17.87 -2.17 10.15
C SER A 102 -17.39 -3.56 9.75
N GLY A 103 -17.95 -4.15 8.69
CA GLY A 103 -17.69 -5.53 8.30
C GLY A 103 -18.39 -6.55 9.19
N ILE A 104 -19.48 -6.16 9.90
CA ILE A 104 -20.37 -7.13 10.54
C ILE A 104 -21.03 -7.99 9.48
N ASN A 105 -21.56 -9.16 9.92
CA ASN A 105 -22.07 -10.15 9.00
C ASN A 105 -23.21 -9.60 8.14
N ASP A 106 -23.01 -9.65 6.84
CA ASP A 106 -23.95 -9.32 5.79
C ASP A 106 -23.60 -10.18 4.59
N PRO A 107 -24.56 -10.79 3.87
CA PRO A 107 -24.30 -11.67 2.74
C PRO A 107 -23.55 -10.95 1.60
N ASP A 108 -23.76 -9.64 1.45
CA ASP A 108 -23.14 -8.83 0.43
C ASP A 108 -21.76 -8.27 0.85
N ASN A 109 -21.33 -8.47 2.11
CA ASN A 109 -19.99 -8.14 2.56
C ASN A 109 -18.99 -9.26 2.23
N TYR A 110 -18.18 -9.07 1.23
CA TYR A 110 -17.12 -10.03 0.89
C TYR A 110 -15.83 -9.36 0.46
N SER A 111 -14.73 -10.08 0.61
CA SER A 111 -13.41 -9.66 0.15
C SER A 111 -12.48 -10.85 0.01
N THR A 112 -11.28 -10.62 -0.53
CA THR A 112 -10.20 -11.60 -0.58
C THR A 112 -9.02 -11.15 0.27
N VAL A 113 -8.18 -12.10 0.69
CA VAL A 113 -6.92 -11.79 1.38
C VAL A 113 -5.99 -10.93 0.50
N ARG A 114 -6.10 -11.04 -0.83
CA ARG A 114 -5.36 -10.22 -1.79
C ARG A 114 -5.83 -8.77 -1.73
N ASP A 115 -7.12 -8.53 -1.81
CA ASP A 115 -7.70 -7.19 -1.81
C ASP A 115 -7.46 -6.49 -0.46
N ILE A 116 -7.59 -7.23 0.65
CA ILE A 116 -7.22 -6.73 1.98
C ILE A 116 -5.73 -6.36 2.05
N ALA A 117 -4.84 -7.11 1.39
CA ALA A 117 -3.41 -6.76 1.34
C ALA A 117 -3.17 -5.49 0.50
N MET A 118 -3.90 -5.31 -0.63
CA MET A 118 -3.83 -4.10 -1.46
C MET A 118 -4.30 -2.87 -0.68
N MET A 119 -5.44 -2.95 -0.02
CA MET A 119 -5.97 -1.91 0.87
C MET A 119 -4.99 -1.58 2.00
N SER A 120 -4.40 -2.59 2.63
CA SER A 120 -3.39 -2.42 3.68
C SER A 120 -2.12 -1.73 3.17
N GLN A 121 -1.71 -2.03 1.94
CA GLN A 121 -0.58 -1.37 1.30
C GLN A 121 -0.87 0.11 1.01
N TYR A 122 -2.08 0.41 0.54
CA TYR A 122 -2.53 1.78 0.32
C TYR A 122 -2.49 2.59 1.62
N LEU A 123 -3.09 2.08 2.69
CA LEU A 123 -3.08 2.70 4.02
C LEU A 123 -1.66 3.07 4.46
N ILE A 124 -0.75 2.11 4.44
CA ILE A 124 0.63 2.31 4.92
C ILE A 124 1.41 3.31 4.07
N LYS A 125 1.17 3.31 2.75
CA LYS A 125 1.91 4.14 1.79
C LYS A 125 1.41 5.57 1.72
N ASN A 126 0.09 5.76 1.81
CA ASN A 126 -0.53 7.06 1.57
C ASN A 126 -0.89 7.81 2.85
N HIS A 127 -0.97 7.11 3.99
CA HIS A 127 -1.29 7.66 5.31
C HIS A 127 -0.27 7.23 6.39
N PRO A 128 1.05 7.39 6.17
CA PRO A 128 2.06 6.91 7.11
C PRO A 128 1.94 7.58 8.50
N GLU A 129 1.50 8.82 8.57
CA GLU A 129 1.26 9.58 9.80
C GLU A 129 0.11 8.98 10.63
N TYR A 130 -1.01 8.65 10.00
CA TYR A 130 -2.18 8.08 10.67
C TYR A 130 -2.02 6.57 10.90
N TYR A 131 -1.14 5.92 10.15
CA TYR A 131 -0.82 4.52 10.36
C TYR A 131 -0.19 4.25 11.73
N GLU A 132 0.39 5.27 12.36
CA GLU A 132 0.93 5.19 13.73
C GLU A 132 -0.11 4.74 14.75
N LEU A 133 -1.40 5.10 14.57
CA LEU A 133 -2.51 4.66 15.43
C LEU A 133 -2.67 3.13 15.46
N PHE A 134 -2.30 2.42 14.39
CA PHE A 134 -2.47 0.96 14.31
C PHE A 134 -1.49 0.18 15.19
N LYS A 135 -0.43 0.81 15.67
CA LYS A 135 0.54 0.20 16.61
C LYS A 135 0.22 0.51 18.07
N GLU A 136 -0.71 1.42 18.34
CA GLU A 136 -1.16 1.69 19.70
C GLU A 136 -1.76 0.44 20.34
N THR A 137 -1.34 0.16 21.57
CA THR A 137 -1.71 -1.08 22.27
C THR A 137 -2.94 -0.93 23.17
N LYS A 138 -3.31 0.29 23.52
CA LYS A 138 -4.47 0.59 24.37
C LYS A 138 -5.11 1.92 24.02
N PHE A 139 -6.40 2.04 24.27
CA PHE A 139 -7.18 3.26 24.15
C PHE A 139 -8.13 3.37 25.32
N THR A 140 -8.16 4.52 25.98
CA THR A 140 -9.13 4.84 27.04
C THR A 140 -10.15 5.81 26.49
N TRP A 141 -11.40 5.42 26.53
CA TRP A 141 -12.55 6.24 26.16
C TRP A 141 -13.23 6.74 27.42
N ASP A 142 -13.32 8.06 27.57
CA ASP A 142 -14.03 8.73 28.66
C ASP A 142 -15.48 8.94 28.23
N ARG A 143 -16.30 7.93 28.52
CA ARG A 143 -17.70 7.90 28.09
C ARG A 143 -18.58 8.74 28.99
N THR A 144 -19.60 9.35 28.39
CA THR A 144 -20.65 10.07 29.13
C THR A 144 -21.45 9.10 30.04
N GLY A 145 -21.68 9.51 31.28
CA GLY A 145 -22.53 8.78 32.24
C GLY A 145 -21.95 7.48 32.79
N GLY A 146 -20.63 7.31 32.78
CA GLY A 146 -19.96 6.14 33.36
C GLY A 146 -18.45 6.31 33.50
N ASP A 147 -17.80 5.32 34.13
CA ASP A 147 -16.35 5.32 34.28
C ASP A 147 -15.64 5.17 32.91
N PRO A 148 -14.43 5.76 32.76
CA PRO A 148 -13.62 5.59 31.58
C PRO A 148 -13.34 4.10 31.28
N ILE A 149 -13.44 3.72 30.01
CA ILE A 149 -13.21 2.34 29.57
C ILE A 149 -11.89 2.24 28.83
N THR A 150 -10.95 1.47 29.38
CA THR A 150 -9.68 1.14 28.70
C THR A 150 -9.79 -0.19 27.97
N GLN A 151 -9.52 -0.18 26.67
CA GLN A 151 -9.50 -1.38 25.84
C GLN A 151 -8.12 -1.58 25.18
N GLY A 152 -7.69 -2.84 25.09
CA GLY A 152 -6.46 -3.22 24.40
C GLY A 152 -6.67 -3.44 22.92
N ASN A 153 -5.63 -3.16 22.12
CA ASN A 153 -5.62 -3.51 20.72
C ASN A 153 -5.72 -5.03 20.54
N ARG A 154 -6.61 -5.48 19.67
CA ARG A 154 -6.92 -6.91 19.48
C ARG A 154 -5.90 -7.65 18.63
N ASN A 155 -4.91 -6.94 18.04
CA ASN A 155 -3.84 -7.57 17.29
C ASN A 155 -2.81 -8.22 18.22
N PRO A 156 -2.77 -9.56 18.33
CA PRO A 156 -1.90 -10.25 19.29
C PRO A 156 -0.41 -10.12 18.96
N LEU A 157 -0.06 -9.73 17.74
CA LEU A 157 1.33 -9.64 17.30
C LEU A 157 2.01 -8.34 17.77
N LEU A 158 1.25 -7.29 18.10
CA LEU A 158 1.78 -6.06 18.68
C LEU A 158 2.49 -6.31 20.03
N TYR A 159 2.01 -7.29 20.78
CA TYR A 159 2.55 -7.65 22.10
C TYR A 159 3.72 -8.65 22.07
N LYS A 160 4.23 -9.00 20.87
CA LYS A 160 5.28 -10.02 20.70
C LYS A 160 6.68 -9.45 20.51
N ASN A 161 6.87 -8.14 20.51
CA ASN A 161 8.15 -7.44 20.32
C ASN A 161 8.96 -7.93 19.11
N ILE A 162 8.27 -8.27 18.01
CA ILE A 162 8.90 -8.77 16.78
C ILE A 162 8.99 -7.71 15.68
N GLY A 163 8.57 -6.46 15.95
CA GLY A 163 8.56 -5.35 15.01
C GLY A 163 7.27 -5.26 14.18
N VAL A 164 6.19 -5.91 14.61
CA VAL A 164 4.84 -5.74 14.06
C VAL A 164 4.29 -4.39 14.52
N ASP A 165 3.69 -3.64 13.59
CA ASP A 165 3.18 -2.28 13.80
C ASP A 165 1.72 -2.09 13.32
N GLY A 166 1.00 -3.17 13.11
CA GLY A 166 -0.42 -3.17 12.70
C GLY A 166 -0.82 -4.53 12.14
N ILE A 167 -2.00 -4.73 11.56
CA ILE A 167 -2.97 -3.73 11.13
C ILE A 167 -4.30 -3.99 11.89
N LYS A 168 -5.07 -5.02 11.46
CA LYS A 168 -6.41 -5.24 12.01
C LYS A 168 -6.78 -6.70 12.09
N THR A 169 -7.45 -7.07 13.18
CA THR A 169 -8.09 -8.39 13.35
C THR A 169 -9.53 -8.35 12.87
N GLY A 170 -10.03 -9.50 12.45
CA GLY A 170 -11.43 -9.78 12.20
C GLY A 170 -11.90 -11.06 12.87
N TYR A 171 -13.22 -11.14 13.11
CA TYR A 171 -13.90 -12.34 13.53
C TYR A 171 -15.36 -12.29 13.11
N LEU A 172 -15.80 -13.33 12.44
CA LEU A 172 -17.22 -13.63 12.17
C LEU A 172 -17.45 -15.12 12.49
N ASN A 173 -18.66 -15.50 12.87
CA ASN A 173 -18.96 -16.90 13.16
C ASN A 173 -18.78 -17.81 11.94
N SER A 174 -19.09 -17.31 10.73
CA SER A 174 -18.89 -18.00 9.46
C SER A 174 -17.40 -18.14 9.12
N GLU A 175 -16.66 -17.01 9.15
CA GLU A 175 -15.28 -16.90 8.63
C GLU A 175 -14.21 -17.16 9.71
N LYS A 176 -14.62 -17.31 10.96
CA LYS A 176 -13.72 -17.47 12.12
C LYS A 176 -12.77 -16.29 12.27
N TYR A 177 -11.51 -16.52 12.60
CA TYR A 177 -10.55 -15.47 12.91
C TYR A 177 -9.75 -15.07 11.68
N SER A 178 -9.52 -13.78 11.52
CA SER A 178 -8.67 -13.20 10.47
C SER A 178 -7.70 -12.17 11.03
N LEU A 179 -6.62 -11.90 10.29
CA LEU A 179 -5.63 -10.89 10.63
C LEU A 179 -4.96 -10.36 9.37
N ALA A 180 -5.05 -9.06 9.17
CA ALA A 180 -4.12 -8.30 8.36
C ALA A 180 -3.01 -7.79 9.29
N SER A 181 -1.76 -8.10 8.98
CA SER A 181 -0.60 -7.73 9.81
C SER A 181 0.54 -7.17 8.98
N SER A 182 1.30 -6.27 9.57
CA SER A 182 2.48 -5.67 8.94
C SER A 182 3.68 -5.70 9.89
N ILE A 183 4.87 -5.90 9.33
CA ILE A 183 6.13 -5.87 10.04
C ILE A 183 7.14 -5.04 9.26
N LYS A 184 7.86 -4.15 9.96
CA LYS A 184 8.94 -3.33 9.39
C LYS A 184 10.27 -3.73 10.02
N ARG A 185 11.29 -3.99 9.18
CA ARG A 185 12.68 -4.20 9.59
C ARG A 185 13.62 -3.43 8.68
N GLY A 186 14.27 -2.40 9.22
CA GLY A 186 15.04 -1.45 8.42
C GLY A 186 14.14 -0.83 7.34
N ASN A 187 14.62 -0.81 6.13
CA ASN A 187 13.88 -0.26 4.98
C ASN A 187 12.91 -1.27 4.33
N ARG A 188 12.71 -2.42 4.94
CA ARG A 188 11.84 -3.46 4.40
C ARG A 188 10.59 -3.61 5.24
N ARG A 189 9.44 -3.60 4.55
CA ARG A 189 8.11 -3.86 5.12
C ARG A 189 7.49 -5.09 4.44
N LEU A 190 6.80 -5.90 5.23
CA LEU A 190 5.98 -7.00 4.75
C LEU A 190 4.56 -6.85 5.30
N ILE A 191 3.59 -7.19 4.49
CA ILE A 191 2.19 -7.32 4.87
C ILE A 191 1.81 -8.79 4.70
N ALA A 192 1.13 -9.35 5.69
CA ALA A 192 0.57 -10.69 5.64
C ALA A 192 -0.90 -10.66 6.03
N VAL A 193 -1.74 -11.24 5.20
CA VAL A 193 -3.18 -11.35 5.43
C VAL A 193 -3.58 -12.82 5.46
N GLY A 194 -4.36 -13.19 6.44
CA GLY A 194 -4.90 -14.55 6.57
C GLY A 194 -6.29 -14.53 7.17
N SER A 195 -7.14 -15.44 6.72
CA SER A 195 -8.52 -15.64 7.18
C SER A 195 -8.81 -17.12 7.42
N GLY A 196 -9.93 -17.42 8.07
CA GLY A 196 -10.35 -18.80 8.32
C GLY A 196 -9.59 -19.51 9.45
N PHE A 197 -8.88 -18.81 10.31
CA PHE A 197 -8.18 -19.44 11.44
C PHE A 197 -9.19 -19.96 12.47
N LYS A 198 -9.09 -21.23 12.84
CA LYS A 198 -10.03 -21.88 13.77
C LYS A 198 -10.03 -21.27 15.17
N THR A 199 -8.88 -20.72 15.64
CA THR A 199 -8.72 -20.16 17.00
C THR A 199 -7.90 -18.89 17.00
N LYS A 200 -8.01 -18.07 18.07
CA LYS A 200 -7.16 -16.89 18.31
C LYS A 200 -5.66 -17.26 18.33
N ASN A 201 -5.31 -18.40 18.92
CA ASN A 201 -3.93 -18.89 18.96
C ASN A 201 -3.42 -19.29 17.58
N SER A 202 -4.22 -20.03 16.81
CA SER A 202 -3.88 -20.38 15.42
C SER A 202 -3.63 -19.13 14.58
N ARG A 203 -4.53 -18.13 14.64
CA ARG A 203 -4.36 -16.83 13.99
C ARG A 203 -3.02 -16.20 14.34
N SER A 204 -2.72 -16.05 15.64
CA SER A 204 -1.45 -15.45 16.11
C SER A 204 -0.23 -16.23 15.61
N LYS A 205 -0.24 -17.57 15.79
CA LYS A 205 0.89 -18.43 15.42
C LYS A 205 1.15 -18.46 13.92
N GLN A 206 0.11 -18.62 13.11
CA GLN A 206 0.26 -18.75 11.65
C GLN A 206 0.60 -17.41 10.99
N SER A 207 -0.02 -16.30 11.42
CA SER A 207 0.33 -14.98 10.90
C SER A 207 1.77 -14.58 11.24
N ARG A 208 2.23 -14.86 12.46
CA ARG A 208 3.64 -14.69 12.83
C ARG A 208 4.56 -15.54 11.96
N LYS A 209 4.22 -16.82 11.75
CA LYS A 209 5.02 -17.75 10.92
C LYS A 209 5.14 -17.21 9.49
N LEU A 210 4.06 -16.71 8.91
CA LEU A 210 4.05 -16.16 7.56
C LEU A 210 4.93 -14.91 7.44
N LEU A 211 4.84 -13.97 8.39
CA LEU A 211 5.69 -12.78 8.41
C LEU A 211 7.19 -13.15 8.53
N ILE A 212 7.54 -14.02 9.48
CA ILE A 212 8.93 -14.46 9.67
C ILE A 212 9.43 -15.21 8.45
N TRP A 213 8.61 -16.08 7.84
CA TRP A 213 8.95 -16.77 6.61
C TRP A 213 9.25 -15.78 5.48
N GLY A 214 8.42 -14.75 5.29
CA GLY A 214 8.66 -13.71 4.28
C GLY A 214 9.95 -12.93 4.54
N LEU A 215 10.24 -12.57 5.79
CA LEU A 215 11.51 -11.89 6.16
C LEU A 215 12.73 -12.78 5.93
N SER A 216 12.62 -14.07 6.25
CA SER A 216 13.74 -15.00 6.19
C SER A 216 14.05 -15.47 4.78
N ASN A 217 13.03 -15.67 3.93
CA ASN A 217 13.19 -16.29 2.62
C ASN A 217 13.28 -15.31 1.45
N PHE A 218 12.83 -14.07 1.62
CA PHE A 218 12.89 -13.08 0.56
C PHE A 218 13.89 -11.98 0.87
N LYS A 219 14.43 -11.38 -0.17
CA LYS A 219 15.29 -10.19 -0.12
C LYS A 219 14.78 -9.16 -1.11
N THR A 220 14.73 -7.91 -0.70
CA THR A 220 14.46 -6.78 -1.62
C THR A 220 15.79 -6.26 -2.15
N ILE A 221 15.91 -6.19 -3.46
CA ILE A 221 17.09 -5.69 -4.19
C ILE A 221 16.66 -4.38 -4.83
N ARG A 222 17.43 -3.33 -4.62
CA ARG A 222 17.29 -2.08 -5.39
C ARG A 222 17.99 -2.26 -6.73
N ILE A 223 17.26 -2.11 -7.83
CA ILE A 223 17.76 -2.24 -9.19
C ILE A 223 18.17 -0.88 -9.72
N SER A 224 17.35 0.15 -9.46
CA SER A 224 17.63 1.53 -9.88
C SER A 224 17.18 2.52 -8.81
N GLU A 225 17.81 3.68 -8.81
CA GLU A 225 17.41 4.86 -8.07
C GLU A 225 16.89 5.90 -9.07
N LYS A 226 15.77 6.56 -8.71
CA LYS A 226 15.12 7.56 -9.56
C LYS A 226 16.11 8.61 -10.05
N ASN A 227 16.11 8.85 -11.36
CA ASN A 227 16.93 9.86 -12.03
C ASN A 227 18.45 9.71 -11.87
N LYS A 228 18.94 8.61 -11.29
CA LYS A 228 20.38 8.30 -11.29
C LYS A 228 20.78 7.57 -12.56
N PRO A 229 21.96 7.85 -13.11
CA PRO A 229 22.47 7.14 -14.28
C PRO A 229 22.40 5.64 -14.08
N PHE A 230 21.81 4.94 -15.05
CA PHE A 230 21.68 3.49 -15.05
C PHE A 230 22.73 2.83 -15.94
N THR A 231 22.90 3.37 -17.16
CA THR A 231 23.90 2.92 -18.15
C THR A 231 24.09 3.98 -19.22
N GLU A 232 25.00 3.71 -20.14
CA GLU A 232 25.20 4.50 -21.36
C GLU A 232 24.75 3.69 -22.57
N LEU A 233 24.16 4.37 -23.57
CA LEU A 233 23.79 3.80 -24.86
C LEU A 233 24.58 4.50 -25.98
N SER A 234 24.90 3.74 -27.04
CA SER A 234 25.63 4.26 -28.21
C SER A 234 24.77 5.23 -29.02
N VAL A 235 25.36 6.33 -29.47
CA VAL A 235 24.69 7.39 -30.23
C VAL A 235 25.36 7.52 -31.63
N TRP A 236 24.51 7.54 -32.66
CA TRP A 236 24.92 7.75 -34.04
C TRP A 236 24.80 9.22 -34.43
N GLN A 237 25.85 9.74 -35.06
CA GLN A 237 25.93 11.10 -35.58
C GLN A 237 25.64 12.23 -34.54
N GLY A 238 25.84 11.94 -33.25
CA GLY A 238 25.70 12.91 -32.15
C GLY A 238 27.04 13.61 -31.85
N LYS A 239 26.97 14.84 -31.25
CA LYS A 239 28.16 15.51 -30.72
C LYS A 239 28.87 14.71 -29.62
N LYS A 240 28.15 13.78 -29.01
CA LYS A 240 28.68 12.73 -28.11
C LYS A 240 28.32 11.37 -28.74
N ASN A 241 29.21 10.41 -28.62
CA ASN A 241 29.00 9.02 -29.10
C ASN A 241 28.25 8.14 -28.09
N LYS A 242 27.93 8.66 -26.92
CA LYS A 242 27.15 7.97 -25.88
C LYS A 242 26.18 8.93 -25.23
N VAL A 243 25.05 8.38 -24.74
CA VAL A 243 24.04 9.07 -23.94
C VAL A 243 23.80 8.33 -22.62
N LEU A 244 23.83 9.07 -21.53
CA LEU A 244 23.44 8.57 -20.22
C LEU A 244 21.92 8.41 -20.16
N VAL A 245 21.47 7.24 -19.69
CA VAL A 245 20.06 6.94 -19.48
C VAL A 245 19.76 6.56 -18.03
N HIS A 246 18.54 6.81 -17.59
CA HIS A 246 18.05 6.50 -16.25
C HIS A 246 16.61 5.98 -16.26
N LEU A 247 16.12 5.52 -15.12
CA LEU A 247 14.71 5.21 -14.89
C LEU A 247 14.05 6.36 -14.10
N ASN A 248 12.78 6.69 -14.45
CA ASN A 248 12.02 7.77 -13.83
C ASN A 248 11.51 7.46 -12.40
N ARG A 249 11.88 6.29 -11.86
CA ARG A 249 11.44 5.82 -10.55
C ARG A 249 12.49 4.97 -9.86
N ASP A 250 12.38 4.87 -8.56
CA ASP A 250 13.05 3.82 -7.80
C ASP A 250 12.48 2.45 -8.19
N VAL A 251 13.35 1.50 -8.52
CA VAL A 251 12.95 0.14 -8.85
C VAL A 251 13.50 -0.82 -7.82
N TYR A 252 12.59 -1.43 -7.07
CA TYR A 252 12.87 -2.49 -6.11
C TYR A 252 12.23 -3.79 -6.57
N LYS A 253 12.92 -4.89 -6.37
CA LYS A 253 12.40 -6.23 -6.60
C LYS A 253 12.57 -7.10 -5.36
N SER A 254 11.46 -7.59 -4.82
CA SER A 254 11.48 -8.64 -3.81
C SER A 254 11.61 -9.99 -4.51
N ILE A 255 12.64 -10.74 -4.13
CA ILE A 255 12.97 -12.02 -4.74
C ILE A 255 13.24 -13.06 -3.66
N HIS A 256 12.82 -14.31 -3.87
CA HIS A 256 13.18 -15.41 -3.00
C HIS A 256 14.72 -15.60 -3.04
N LYS A 257 15.35 -15.77 -1.87
CA LYS A 257 16.83 -15.86 -1.77
C LYS A 257 17.43 -16.93 -2.67
N LYS A 258 16.74 -18.07 -2.85
CA LYS A 258 17.16 -19.17 -3.75
C LYS A 258 17.17 -18.75 -5.21
N ASP A 259 16.32 -17.82 -5.61
CA ASP A 259 16.17 -17.38 -7.00
C ASP A 259 17.08 -16.19 -7.36
N LYS A 260 17.83 -15.65 -6.39
CA LYS A 260 18.73 -14.50 -6.61
C LYS A 260 19.74 -14.77 -7.76
N LYS A 261 20.27 -15.97 -7.86
CA LYS A 261 21.21 -16.36 -8.94
C LYS A 261 20.57 -16.42 -10.33
N HIS A 262 19.25 -16.47 -10.40
CA HIS A 262 18.46 -16.47 -11.63
C HIS A 262 17.88 -15.10 -11.98
N LEU A 263 18.24 -14.05 -11.23
CA LEU A 263 17.89 -12.67 -11.56
C LEU A 263 18.77 -12.20 -12.71
N LYS A 264 18.16 -11.84 -13.85
CA LYS A 264 18.83 -11.24 -15.00
C LYS A 264 18.18 -9.89 -15.29
N ILE A 265 19.01 -8.89 -15.59
CA ILE A 265 18.57 -7.56 -16.02
C ILE A 265 19.10 -7.39 -17.44
N LYS A 266 18.19 -7.20 -18.40
CA LYS A 266 18.54 -6.99 -19.81
C LYS A 266 18.10 -5.61 -20.23
N ILE A 267 18.94 -4.93 -20.99
CA ILE A 267 18.66 -3.65 -21.62
C ILE A 267 18.35 -3.94 -23.08
N ASN A 268 17.21 -3.47 -23.54
CA ASN A 268 16.79 -3.57 -24.93
C ASN A 268 16.65 -2.15 -25.48
N TYR A 269 17.35 -1.86 -26.57
CA TYR A 269 17.26 -0.63 -27.33
C TYR A 269 17.62 -0.88 -28.79
N GLU A 270 17.10 -0.04 -29.67
CA GLU A 270 17.50 -0.04 -31.07
C GLU A 270 18.72 0.84 -31.22
N GLY A 271 19.85 0.21 -31.39
CA GLY A 271 21.13 0.90 -31.42
C GLY A 271 21.87 0.73 -32.75
N PRO A 272 22.71 1.71 -33.06
CA PRO A 272 23.00 2.96 -32.33
C PRO A 272 21.87 4.00 -32.46
N ILE A 273 21.60 4.76 -31.36
CA ILE A 273 20.53 5.74 -31.31
C ILE A 273 20.89 6.96 -32.12
N GLN A 274 20.05 7.37 -33.07
CA GLN A 274 20.31 8.51 -33.94
C GLN A 274 20.08 9.85 -33.25
N ALA A 275 21.08 10.74 -33.28
CA ALA A 275 20.92 12.12 -32.84
C ALA A 275 20.01 12.92 -33.81
N PRO A 276 19.26 13.97 -33.32
CA PRO A 276 19.34 14.57 -32.01
C PRO A 276 18.55 13.77 -30.97
N ILE A 277 18.98 13.83 -29.72
CA ILE A 277 18.30 13.24 -28.58
C ILE A 277 17.93 14.38 -27.63
N GLN A 278 16.70 14.36 -27.10
CA GLN A 278 16.25 15.28 -26.07
C GLN A 278 16.25 14.60 -24.70
N LYS A 279 16.51 15.37 -23.66
CA LYS A 279 16.35 14.89 -22.30
C LYS A 279 14.90 14.51 -22.06
N GLY A 280 14.68 13.27 -21.57
CA GLY A 280 13.36 12.73 -21.36
C GLY A 280 12.87 11.79 -22.50
N ASP A 281 13.58 11.72 -23.64
CA ASP A 281 13.25 10.78 -24.70
C ASP A 281 13.39 9.34 -24.19
N ILE A 282 12.44 8.47 -24.54
CA ILE A 282 12.51 7.04 -24.26
C ILE A 282 13.41 6.42 -25.32
N LEU A 283 14.57 5.89 -24.88
CA LEU A 283 15.60 5.35 -25.77
C LEU A 283 15.72 3.83 -25.73
N GLY A 284 14.95 3.18 -24.87
CA GLY A 284 14.95 1.74 -24.72
C GLY A 284 14.19 1.30 -23.49
N SER A 285 14.42 0.05 -23.09
CA SER A 285 13.77 -0.53 -21.91
C SER A 285 14.72 -1.42 -21.11
N VAL A 286 14.46 -1.49 -19.79
CA VAL A 286 15.04 -2.46 -18.86
C VAL A 286 14.06 -3.57 -18.61
N ASN A 287 14.42 -4.79 -18.95
CA ASN A 287 13.63 -5.99 -18.71
C ASN A 287 14.24 -6.81 -17.57
N ILE A 288 13.42 -7.13 -16.57
CA ILE A 288 13.82 -7.94 -15.41
C ILE A 288 13.30 -9.35 -15.61
N TYR A 289 14.19 -10.33 -15.51
CA TYR A 289 13.88 -11.76 -15.62
C TYR A 289 14.21 -12.49 -14.33
N ILE A 290 13.36 -13.44 -13.96
CA ILE A 290 13.61 -14.41 -12.89
C ILE A 290 13.32 -15.80 -13.45
N LYS A 291 14.30 -16.70 -13.42
CA LYS A 291 14.21 -18.04 -14.04
C LYS A 291 13.79 -17.99 -15.52
N ASP A 292 14.36 -17.02 -16.24
CA ASP A 292 14.09 -16.74 -17.65
C ASP A 292 12.67 -16.24 -17.98
N GLU A 293 11.82 -16.09 -17.00
CA GLU A 293 10.52 -15.44 -17.12
C GLU A 293 10.67 -13.92 -16.97
N LYS A 294 10.14 -13.15 -17.92
CA LYS A 294 10.11 -11.69 -17.85
C LYS A 294 9.04 -11.22 -16.86
N VAL A 295 9.47 -10.62 -15.76
CA VAL A 295 8.58 -10.22 -14.65
C VAL A 295 8.27 -8.74 -14.62
N ASN A 296 9.12 -7.88 -15.21
CA ASN A 296 8.87 -6.43 -15.29
C ASN A 296 9.61 -5.84 -16.51
N THR A 297 9.07 -4.72 -17.00
CA THR A 297 9.69 -3.86 -18.01
C THR A 297 9.58 -2.41 -17.54
N PHE A 298 10.62 -1.61 -17.75
CA PHE A 298 10.69 -0.20 -17.41
C PHE A 298 11.36 0.57 -18.54
N ASP A 299 10.88 1.77 -18.84
CA ASP A 299 11.46 2.63 -19.87
C ASP A 299 12.80 3.21 -19.41
N LEU A 300 13.77 3.24 -20.34
CA LEU A 300 15.04 3.94 -20.22
C LEU A 300 14.91 5.31 -20.87
N VAL A 301 15.16 6.36 -20.10
CA VAL A 301 14.98 7.76 -20.52
C VAL A 301 16.33 8.45 -20.59
N SER A 302 16.48 9.33 -21.61
CA SER A 302 17.68 10.15 -21.73
C SER A 302 17.84 11.12 -20.58
N SER A 303 19.04 11.18 -20.00
CA SER A 303 19.40 12.12 -18.93
C SER A 303 19.81 13.50 -19.46
N GLU A 304 20.11 13.60 -20.75
CA GLU A 304 20.71 14.79 -21.36
C GLU A 304 20.27 15.02 -22.81
N ASN A 305 20.54 16.22 -23.30
CA ASN A 305 20.34 16.55 -24.72
C ASN A 305 21.62 16.26 -25.51
N ILE A 306 21.49 15.59 -26.66
CA ILE A 306 22.60 15.39 -27.60
C ILE A 306 22.24 15.99 -28.95
N LYS A 307 22.98 17.02 -29.35
CA LYS A 307 22.82 17.67 -30.67
C LYS A 307 23.50 16.82 -31.76
N LYS A 308 23.01 16.93 -32.98
CA LYS A 308 23.69 16.36 -34.16
C LYS A 308 25.09 16.96 -34.33
N GLN A 309 26.01 16.17 -34.84
CA GLN A 309 27.29 16.66 -35.38
C GLN A 309 27.07 17.57 -36.60
N ASN A 310 28.10 18.34 -36.96
CA ASN A 310 28.09 19.08 -38.21
C ASN A 310 28.09 18.13 -39.43
N ILE A 311 27.73 18.65 -40.60
CA ILE A 311 27.54 17.87 -41.82
C ILE A 311 28.81 17.11 -42.20
N ILE A 312 29.99 17.75 -42.12
CA ILE A 312 31.25 17.16 -42.49
C ILE A 312 31.60 15.96 -41.60
N ALA A 313 31.47 16.13 -40.28
CA ALA A 313 31.74 15.06 -39.32
C ALA A 313 30.77 13.86 -39.52
N ARG A 314 29.50 14.13 -39.89
CA ARG A 314 28.50 13.09 -40.20
C ARG A 314 28.86 12.30 -41.45
N ILE A 315 29.32 12.97 -42.52
CA ILE A 315 29.75 12.28 -43.75
C ILE A 315 30.95 11.39 -43.45
N LEU A 316 31.98 11.92 -42.77
CA LEU A 316 33.16 11.17 -42.37
C LEU A 316 32.81 9.95 -41.48
N GLY A 317 31.92 10.15 -40.50
CA GLY A 317 31.43 9.07 -39.66
C GLY A 317 30.66 8.00 -40.45
N SER A 318 29.85 8.38 -41.44
CA SER A 318 29.16 7.43 -42.32
C SER A 318 30.11 6.64 -43.22
N ILE A 319 31.17 7.29 -43.74
CA ILE A 319 32.22 6.61 -44.54
C ILE A 319 32.99 5.64 -43.64
N ASN A 320 33.38 6.04 -42.44
CA ASN A 320 34.07 5.20 -41.47
C ASN A 320 33.25 3.95 -41.13
N PHE A 321 31.96 4.12 -40.91
CA PHE A 321 31.03 3.02 -40.65
C PHE A 321 30.95 2.03 -41.83
N LEU A 322 30.90 2.54 -43.06
CA LEU A 322 30.87 1.70 -44.28
C LEU A 322 32.14 0.91 -44.46
N ILE A 323 33.29 1.44 -44.03
CA ILE A 323 34.60 0.79 -44.20
C ILE A 323 34.88 -0.20 -43.06
N TRP A 324 34.61 0.18 -41.82
CA TRP A 324 35.07 -0.52 -40.62
C TRP A 324 33.93 -1.13 -39.78
N GLY A 325 32.69 -0.80 -40.04
CA GLY A 325 31.53 -1.31 -39.29
C GLY A 325 31.44 -0.84 -37.85
N ASP A 326 32.28 0.09 -37.40
CA ASP A 326 32.30 0.64 -36.07
C ASP A 326 31.52 1.97 -35.97
N VAL A 327 30.76 2.13 -34.84
CA VAL A 327 29.96 3.32 -34.54
C VAL A 327 30.59 4.09 -33.38
#